data_822de1596f5d503d44be701866b88e92
#
_entry.id   822de1596f5d503d44be701866b88e92
#
_cell.length_a   1.000
_cell.length_b   1.000
_cell.length_c   1.000
_cell.angle_alpha   90.00
_cell.angle_beta   90.00
_cell.angle_gamma   90.00
#
_symmetry.space_group_name_H-M   'P 1'
#
loop_
_entity.id
_entity.type
_entity.pdbx_description
1 polymer ?
#
loop_
_entity_poly.entity_id
_entity_poly.type
_entity_poly.pdbx_seq_one_letter_code
_entity_poly.pdbx_strand_id
1 'polypeptide(L)'
;MTTQSSTKSSRPEAIWPGLEAGVPKPLMPYSPAIKAGGWVFIAGQLASDMKTGLAPEIRQKNRFLEGKLALESDYVLGNLADTIKAAGCDIDKDMVRIWQYFATNHPTVAEFEQGNNWPKISIEPYLRSRQKFVSNSPPSSSVGCSELMWRDTQLEVDMICFDDDHETKTYGVPS
;
A
#
# COMPACT_ATOMS: atom_id res chain seq x y z
N MET A 1 -28.65 -33.64 -1.83
CA MET A 1 -28.11 -32.30 -1.51
C MET A 1 -26.99 -32.05 -2.49
N THR A 2 -27.25 -31.25 -3.50
CA THR A 2 -26.29 -30.94 -4.56
C THR A 2 -25.49 -29.71 -4.10
N THR A 3 -24.25 -29.91 -3.74
CA THR A 3 -23.28 -28.82 -3.49
C THR A 3 -23.04 -28.10 -4.81
N GLN A 4 -23.63 -26.93 -4.97
CA GLN A 4 -23.23 -26.01 -6.04
C GLN A 4 -21.79 -25.55 -5.75
N SER A 5 -20.82 -26.11 -6.46
CA SER A 5 -19.49 -25.55 -6.61
C SER A 5 -19.64 -24.21 -7.33
N SER A 6 -19.51 -23.13 -6.60
CA SER A 6 -19.39 -21.79 -7.18
C SER A 6 -18.05 -21.75 -7.91
N THR A 7 -18.07 -21.93 -9.22
CA THR A 7 -16.91 -21.67 -10.06
C THR A 7 -16.60 -20.16 -9.97
N LYS A 8 -15.58 -19.79 -9.18
CA LYS A 8 -15.05 -18.43 -9.16
C LYS A 8 -14.75 -18.00 -10.61
N SER A 9 -15.25 -16.84 -11.02
CA SER A 9 -14.99 -16.29 -12.35
C SER A 9 -13.48 -16.20 -12.58
N SER A 10 -12.99 -16.80 -13.66
CA SER A 10 -11.58 -16.68 -14.08
C SER A 10 -11.29 -15.35 -14.79
N ARG A 11 -12.29 -14.54 -15.04
CA ARG A 11 -12.13 -13.24 -15.71
C ARG A 11 -11.69 -12.18 -14.72
N PRO A 12 -10.77 -11.28 -15.11
CA PRO A 12 -10.40 -10.14 -14.28
C PRO A 12 -11.62 -9.28 -13.95
N GLU A 13 -11.74 -8.92 -12.68
CA GLU A 13 -12.79 -8.06 -12.14
C GLU A 13 -12.15 -6.83 -11.50
N ALA A 14 -12.58 -5.64 -11.91
CA ALA A 14 -12.14 -4.39 -11.31
C ALA A 14 -12.83 -4.20 -9.96
N ILE A 15 -12.04 -3.95 -8.93
CA ILE A 15 -12.50 -3.74 -7.56
C ILE A 15 -12.35 -2.26 -7.21
N TRP A 16 -13.40 -1.74 -6.62
CA TRP A 16 -13.44 -0.39 -6.05
C TRP A 16 -14.24 -0.43 -4.75
N PRO A 17 -13.73 0.15 -3.63
CA PRO A 17 -14.44 0.13 -2.35
C PRO A 17 -15.85 0.76 -2.41
N GLY A 18 -16.03 1.74 -3.28
CA GLY A 18 -17.32 2.38 -3.51
C GLY A 18 -17.62 3.53 -2.55
N LEU A 19 -18.66 4.27 -2.90
CA LEU A 19 -19.13 5.42 -2.11
C LEU A 19 -19.65 5.01 -0.72
N GLU A 20 -20.17 3.81 -0.59
CA GLU A 20 -20.66 3.28 0.69
C GLU A 20 -19.54 3.14 1.72
N ALA A 21 -18.32 2.80 1.26
CA ALA A 21 -17.12 2.80 2.09
C ALA A 21 -16.50 4.21 2.27
N GLY A 22 -17.14 5.25 1.76
CA GLY A 22 -16.62 6.61 1.79
C GLY A 22 -15.52 6.89 0.77
N VAL A 23 -15.24 5.94 -0.13
CA VAL A 23 -14.18 6.03 -1.15
C VAL A 23 -14.81 6.40 -2.50
N PRO A 24 -14.65 7.63 -2.99
CA PRO A 24 -15.14 8.02 -4.31
C PRO A 24 -14.33 7.32 -5.43
N LYS A 25 -14.91 7.28 -6.63
CA LYS A 25 -14.22 6.73 -7.79
C LYS A 25 -12.92 7.51 -8.04
N PRO A 26 -11.79 6.84 -8.32
CA PRO A 26 -10.54 7.50 -8.65
C PRO A 26 -10.71 8.51 -9.79
N LEU A 27 -10.05 9.66 -9.68
CA LEU A 27 -10.04 10.68 -10.73
C LEU A 27 -9.26 10.24 -11.97
N MET A 28 -8.26 9.39 -11.76
CA MET A 28 -7.42 8.83 -12.83
C MET A 28 -8.09 7.58 -13.43
N PRO A 29 -7.83 7.24 -14.68
CA PRO A 29 -8.42 6.07 -15.34
C PRO A 29 -7.72 4.76 -14.91
N TYR A 30 -7.83 4.40 -13.65
CA TYR A 30 -7.32 3.14 -13.11
C TYR A 30 -8.33 2.49 -12.16
N SER A 31 -8.17 1.20 -11.92
CA SER A 31 -8.91 0.48 -10.89
C SER A 31 -8.05 0.36 -9.63
N PRO A 32 -8.58 0.63 -8.44
CA PRO A 32 -7.85 0.45 -7.18
C PRO A 32 -7.31 -0.96 -6.99
N ALA A 33 -8.01 -1.97 -7.48
CA ALA A 33 -7.52 -3.34 -7.56
C ALA A 33 -8.17 -4.12 -8.71
N ILE A 34 -7.52 -5.22 -9.10
CA ILE A 34 -8.05 -6.23 -10.02
C ILE A 34 -8.01 -7.58 -9.32
N LYS A 35 -9.13 -8.30 -9.35
CA LYS A 35 -9.23 -9.68 -8.87
C LYS A 35 -9.32 -10.65 -10.05
N ALA A 36 -8.48 -11.67 -10.06
CA ALA A 36 -8.45 -12.69 -11.09
C ALA A 36 -7.97 -14.04 -10.53
N GLY A 37 -8.78 -15.09 -10.63
CA GLY A 37 -8.41 -16.45 -10.23
C GLY A 37 -7.98 -16.57 -8.76
N GLY A 38 -8.57 -15.78 -7.86
CA GLY A 38 -8.20 -15.71 -6.43
C GLY A 38 -7.10 -14.68 -6.12
N TRP A 39 -6.32 -14.25 -7.11
CA TRP A 39 -5.32 -13.20 -6.93
C TRP A 39 -5.97 -11.82 -6.93
N VAL A 40 -5.52 -10.96 -6.04
CA VAL A 40 -5.90 -9.55 -5.98
C VAL A 40 -4.64 -8.70 -6.13
N PHE A 41 -4.57 -7.96 -7.21
CA PHE A 41 -3.51 -7.02 -7.54
C PHE A 41 -3.98 -5.63 -7.20
N ILE A 42 -3.37 -5.00 -6.21
CA ILE A 42 -3.76 -3.67 -5.73
C ILE A 42 -2.82 -2.63 -6.37
N ALA A 43 -3.40 -1.57 -6.91
CA ALA A 43 -2.64 -0.45 -7.45
C ALA A 43 -1.89 0.29 -6.33
N GLY A 44 -0.78 0.92 -6.68
CA GLY A 44 -0.03 1.79 -5.78
C GLY A 44 -0.93 2.85 -5.16
N GLN A 45 -0.90 2.95 -3.84
CA GLN A 45 -1.68 3.91 -3.06
C GLN A 45 -0.76 4.96 -2.48
N LEU A 46 -1.16 6.21 -2.67
CA LEU A 46 -0.65 7.39 -2.01
C LEU A 46 -1.62 7.82 -0.89
N ALA A 47 -1.23 8.78 -0.10
CA ALA A 47 -2.12 9.38 0.91
C ALA A 47 -3.19 10.27 0.26
N SER A 48 -4.01 9.65 -0.59
CA SER A 48 -5.08 10.28 -1.38
C SER A 48 -6.42 10.20 -0.67
N ASP A 49 -7.21 11.27 -0.79
CA ASP A 49 -8.62 11.27 -0.39
C ASP A 49 -9.55 10.76 -1.52
N MET A 50 -8.97 10.32 -2.62
CA MET A 50 -9.66 9.87 -3.84
C MET A 50 -10.59 10.91 -4.51
N LYS A 51 -10.70 12.12 -3.96
CA LYS A 51 -11.56 13.20 -4.47
C LYS A 51 -10.76 14.32 -5.11
N THR A 52 -9.77 14.81 -4.38
CA THR A 52 -9.01 16.00 -4.76
C THR A 52 -7.53 15.70 -4.99
N GLY A 53 -7.14 14.44 -4.87
CA GLY A 53 -5.76 13.95 -4.92
C GLY A 53 -5.22 13.69 -3.52
N LEU A 54 -4.11 14.32 -3.16
CA LEU A 54 -3.59 14.18 -1.80
C LEU A 54 -4.57 14.73 -0.77
N ALA A 55 -4.71 14.00 0.33
CA ALA A 55 -5.52 14.45 1.46
C ALA A 55 -5.08 15.86 1.92
N PRO A 56 -6.01 16.77 2.23
CA PRO A 56 -5.67 18.14 2.58
C PRO A 56 -4.65 18.26 3.71
N GLU A 57 -4.77 17.43 4.73
CA GLU A 57 -3.85 17.39 5.88
C GLU A 57 -2.44 16.92 5.51
N ILE A 58 -2.30 16.16 4.44
CA ILE A 58 -1.00 15.76 3.88
C ILE A 58 -0.43 16.88 3.04
N ARG A 59 -1.25 17.50 2.19
CA ARG A 59 -0.86 18.53 1.23
C ARG A 59 -0.33 19.79 1.91
N GLN A 60 -0.84 20.11 3.09
CA GLN A 60 -0.45 21.30 3.85
C GLN A 60 0.90 21.19 4.56
N LYS A 61 1.51 20.01 4.55
CA LYS A 61 2.75 19.76 5.29
C LYS A 61 3.93 19.62 4.35
N ASN A 62 5.06 20.22 4.74
CA ASN A 62 6.31 20.00 4.05
C ASN A 62 6.61 18.49 4.01
N ARG A 63 7.09 18.01 2.88
CA ARG A 63 7.42 16.60 2.61
C ARG A 63 8.31 15.95 3.68
N PHE A 64 9.22 16.72 4.25
CA PHE A 64 10.18 16.23 5.25
C PHE A 64 9.84 16.66 6.69
N LEU A 65 8.63 17.16 6.91
CA LEU A 65 8.21 17.53 8.25
C LEU A 65 8.15 16.29 9.15
N GLU A 66 8.63 16.43 10.37
CA GLU A 66 8.54 15.38 11.38
C GLU A 66 7.09 14.90 11.55
N GLY A 67 6.93 13.58 11.62
CA GLY A 67 5.61 12.95 11.77
C GLY A 67 4.80 12.84 10.47
N LYS A 68 5.24 13.45 9.36
CA LYS A 68 4.51 13.36 8.10
C LYS A 68 4.45 11.94 7.56
N LEU A 69 5.57 11.20 7.60
CA LEU A 69 5.61 9.82 7.14
C LEU A 69 4.64 8.92 7.93
N ALA A 70 4.49 9.12 9.24
CA ALA A 70 3.52 8.37 10.03
C ALA A 70 2.09 8.67 9.58
N LEU A 71 1.76 9.93 9.36
CA LEU A 71 0.45 10.35 8.90
C LEU A 71 0.13 9.80 7.50
N GLU A 72 1.08 9.90 6.56
CA GLU A 72 0.93 9.31 5.23
C GLU A 72 0.76 7.79 5.29
N SER A 73 1.52 7.12 6.16
CA SER A 73 1.45 5.68 6.33
C SER A 73 0.08 5.23 6.83
N ASP A 74 -0.48 5.90 7.82
CA ASP A 74 -1.82 5.59 8.32
C ASP A 74 -2.88 5.79 7.21
N TYR A 75 -2.74 6.82 6.39
CA TYR A 75 -3.65 7.09 5.28
C TYR A 75 -3.55 6.03 4.16
N VAL A 76 -2.32 5.75 3.72
CA VAL A 76 -2.05 4.78 2.66
C VAL A 76 -2.51 3.38 3.06
N LEU A 77 -2.16 2.95 4.27
CA LEU A 77 -2.53 1.62 4.76
C LEU A 77 -4.04 1.50 5.01
N GLY A 78 -4.70 2.58 5.43
CA GLY A 78 -6.15 2.65 5.51
C GLY A 78 -6.82 2.46 4.14
N ASN A 79 -6.37 3.20 3.12
CA ASN A 79 -6.86 3.06 1.75
C ASN A 79 -6.66 1.65 1.18
N LEU A 80 -5.51 1.05 1.48
CA LEU A 80 -5.21 -0.34 1.09
C LEU A 80 -6.14 -1.32 1.79
N ALA A 81 -6.35 -1.18 3.10
CA ALA A 81 -7.24 -2.03 3.88
C ALA A 81 -8.69 -2.00 3.34
N ASP A 82 -9.20 -0.81 3.03
CA ASP A 82 -10.53 -0.64 2.45
C ASP A 82 -10.64 -1.28 1.06
N THR A 83 -9.62 -1.12 0.23
CA THR A 83 -9.57 -1.72 -1.11
C THR A 83 -9.49 -3.25 -1.05
N ILE A 84 -8.65 -3.79 -0.18
CA ILE A 84 -8.48 -5.24 0.05
C ILE A 84 -9.78 -5.84 0.58
N LYS A 85 -10.43 -5.17 1.54
CA LYS A 85 -11.73 -5.56 2.08
C LYS A 85 -12.81 -5.59 1.01
N ALA A 86 -12.84 -4.60 0.12
CA ALA A 86 -13.79 -4.57 -1.01
C ALA A 86 -13.55 -5.73 -1.99
N ALA A 87 -12.33 -6.26 -2.08
CA ALA A 87 -11.99 -7.45 -2.85
C ALA A 87 -12.37 -8.76 -2.15
N GLY A 88 -12.89 -8.70 -0.91
CA GLY A 88 -13.23 -9.87 -0.10
C GLY A 88 -12.04 -10.48 0.63
N CYS A 89 -10.93 -9.76 0.73
CA CYS A 89 -9.71 -10.19 1.42
C CYS A 89 -9.51 -9.44 2.74
N ASP A 90 -8.61 -9.97 3.56
CA ASP A 90 -8.14 -9.37 4.81
C ASP A 90 -6.68 -8.97 4.66
N ILE A 91 -6.36 -7.71 4.98
CA ILE A 91 -5.00 -7.18 4.81
C ILE A 91 -3.95 -7.92 5.64
N ASP A 92 -4.33 -8.49 6.76
CA ASP A 92 -3.42 -9.21 7.65
C ASP A 92 -3.23 -10.67 7.24
N LYS A 93 -4.30 -11.32 6.74
CA LYS A 93 -4.29 -12.78 6.49
C LYS A 93 -3.93 -13.13 5.06
N ASP A 94 -4.41 -12.33 4.11
CA ASP A 94 -4.40 -12.70 2.69
C ASP A 94 -3.29 -12.03 1.91
N MET A 95 -2.47 -11.18 2.56
CA MET A 95 -1.36 -10.51 1.93
C MET A 95 -0.23 -11.48 1.62
N VAL A 96 0.15 -11.59 0.34
CA VAL A 96 1.26 -12.42 -0.13
C VAL A 96 2.49 -11.62 -0.52
N ARG A 97 2.33 -10.33 -0.77
CA ARG A 97 3.44 -9.44 -1.15
C ARG A 97 3.12 -7.98 -0.88
N ILE A 98 4.15 -7.21 -0.46
CA ILE A 98 4.07 -5.77 -0.31
C ILE A 98 5.32 -5.10 -0.90
N TRP A 99 5.12 -4.01 -1.66
CA TRP A 99 6.18 -3.09 -2.10
C TRP A 99 5.94 -1.73 -1.48
N GLN A 100 7.03 -1.10 -1.05
CA GLN A 100 7.01 0.24 -0.50
C GLN A 100 8.03 1.11 -1.24
N TYR A 101 7.58 2.26 -1.68
CA TYR A 101 8.39 3.24 -2.38
C TYR A 101 8.49 4.48 -1.49
N PHE A 102 9.72 4.83 -1.10
CA PHE A 102 9.98 5.98 -0.25
C PHE A 102 10.66 7.06 -1.05
N ALA A 103 10.08 8.26 -1.08
CA ALA A 103 10.77 9.41 -1.64
C ALA A 103 11.93 9.79 -0.73
N THR A 104 13.15 9.76 -1.28
CA THR A 104 14.39 10.04 -0.58
C THR A 104 15.06 11.27 -1.18
N ASN A 105 15.80 12.04 -0.37
CA ASN A 105 16.69 13.04 -0.90
C ASN A 105 17.90 12.37 -1.56
N HIS A 106 18.23 12.78 -2.76
CA HIS A 106 19.53 12.43 -3.33
C HIS A 106 20.63 13.27 -2.68
N PRO A 107 21.79 12.68 -2.37
CA PRO A 107 22.93 13.46 -1.97
C PRO A 107 23.33 14.41 -3.10
N THR A 108 23.77 15.59 -2.75
CA THR A 108 24.47 16.47 -3.69
C THR A 108 25.78 15.82 -4.14
N VAL A 109 26.33 16.25 -5.27
CA VAL A 109 27.65 15.77 -5.75
C VAL A 109 28.70 15.87 -4.66
N ALA A 110 28.73 17.00 -3.94
CA ALA A 110 29.69 17.24 -2.85
C ALA A 110 29.52 16.27 -1.68
N GLU A 111 28.28 15.95 -1.30
CA GLU A 111 27.99 14.94 -0.25
C GLU A 111 28.37 13.53 -0.71
N PHE A 112 28.14 13.20 -1.98
CA PHE A 112 28.55 11.93 -2.56
C PHE A 112 30.07 11.78 -2.59
N GLU A 113 30.79 12.82 -3.01
CA GLU A 113 32.26 12.86 -3.05
C GLU A 113 32.89 12.77 -1.64
N GLN A 114 32.19 13.22 -0.61
CA GLN A 114 32.58 13.08 0.80
C GLN A 114 32.27 11.70 1.38
N GLY A 115 31.78 10.77 0.57
CA GLY A 115 31.39 9.42 1.02
C GLY A 115 30.09 9.38 1.83
N ASN A 116 29.32 10.45 1.85
CA ASN A 116 27.98 10.48 2.44
C ASN A 116 27.00 9.75 1.51
N ASN A 117 26.99 8.44 1.64
CA ASN A 117 26.07 7.57 0.92
C ASN A 117 24.66 7.75 1.48
N TRP A 118 23.76 8.23 0.66
CA TRP A 118 22.32 8.30 0.82
C TRP A 118 21.81 8.76 2.20
N PRO A 119 21.03 9.79 2.28
CA PRO A 119 20.34 10.13 3.52
C PRO A 119 19.50 8.92 3.94
N LYS A 120 19.83 8.37 5.09
CA LYS A 120 19.06 7.29 5.68
C LYS A 120 17.69 7.84 6.08
N ILE A 121 16.67 7.53 5.31
CA ILE A 121 15.31 7.75 5.76
C ILE A 121 15.06 6.77 6.88
N SER A 122 14.63 7.28 8.03
CA SER A 122 14.04 6.43 9.05
C SER A 122 12.67 5.98 8.57
N ILE A 123 12.52 4.70 8.26
CA ILE A 123 11.24 4.10 7.91
C ILE A 123 10.46 3.63 9.15
N GLU A 124 10.98 3.86 10.33
CA GLU A 124 10.36 3.42 11.59
C GLU A 124 8.93 3.94 11.78
N PRO A 125 8.59 5.21 11.44
CA PRO A 125 7.20 5.68 11.48
C PRO A 125 6.26 4.85 10.62
N TYR A 126 6.71 4.45 9.42
CA TYR A 126 5.95 3.55 8.55
C TYR A 126 5.78 2.16 9.18
N LEU A 127 6.85 1.58 9.73
CA LEU A 127 6.79 0.26 10.34
C LEU A 127 5.82 0.21 11.53
N ARG A 128 5.80 1.26 12.35
CA ARG A 128 4.83 1.39 13.45
C ARG A 128 3.39 1.50 12.96
N SER A 129 3.16 2.25 11.90
CA SER A 129 1.83 2.35 11.28
C SER A 129 1.43 1.02 10.67
N ARG A 130 2.34 0.34 9.97
CA ARG A 130 2.09 -0.96 9.37
C ARG A 130 1.67 -2.02 10.39
N GLN A 131 2.28 -2.04 11.58
CA GLN A 131 1.94 -2.97 12.65
C GLN A 131 0.49 -2.86 13.15
N LYS A 132 -0.19 -1.74 12.89
CA LYS A 132 -1.61 -1.58 13.22
C LYS A 132 -2.52 -2.38 12.28
N PHE A 133 -2.06 -2.68 11.07
CA PHE A 133 -2.82 -3.33 10.01
C PHE A 133 -2.35 -4.75 9.72
N VAL A 134 -1.07 -5.03 9.94
CA VAL A 134 -0.41 -6.27 9.53
C VAL A 134 0.42 -6.81 10.67
N SER A 135 -0.02 -7.94 11.23
CA SER A 135 0.65 -8.63 12.33
C SER A 135 1.68 -9.66 11.84
N ASN A 136 1.53 -10.16 10.62
CA ASN A 136 2.44 -11.12 10.01
C ASN A 136 3.57 -10.45 9.23
N SER A 137 4.48 -11.24 8.67
CA SER A 137 5.67 -10.77 7.96
C SER A 137 5.66 -11.20 6.49
N PRO A 138 4.80 -10.61 5.63
CA PRO A 138 4.79 -10.95 4.23
C PRO A 138 6.10 -10.56 3.53
N PRO A 139 6.47 -11.24 2.44
CA PRO A 139 7.57 -10.81 1.60
C PRO A 139 7.45 -9.36 1.22
N SER A 140 8.50 -8.59 1.47
CA SER A 140 8.50 -7.15 1.38
C SER A 140 9.69 -6.64 0.57
N SER A 141 9.48 -5.61 -0.24
CA SER A 141 10.56 -4.88 -0.91
C SER A 141 10.39 -3.40 -0.67
N SER A 142 11.46 -2.74 -0.25
CA SER A 142 11.50 -1.29 -0.07
C SER A 142 12.41 -0.67 -1.12
N VAL A 143 11.93 0.37 -1.77
CA VAL A 143 12.64 1.09 -2.82
C VAL A 143 12.76 2.57 -2.43
N GLY A 144 13.96 3.10 -2.46
CA GLY A 144 14.19 4.55 -2.39
C GLY A 144 14.11 5.15 -3.80
N CYS A 145 13.37 6.22 -3.98
CA CYS A 145 13.27 6.97 -5.22
C CYS A 145 13.43 8.47 -4.95
N SER A 146 13.83 9.23 -5.95
CA SER A 146 14.02 10.68 -5.80
C SER A 146 12.71 11.42 -5.61
N GLU A 147 11.66 10.94 -6.26
CA GLU A 147 10.35 11.58 -6.27
C GLU A 147 9.27 10.55 -6.56
N LEU A 148 8.13 10.70 -5.93
CA LEU A 148 6.90 10.01 -6.27
C LEU A 148 6.09 10.88 -7.23
N MET A 149 5.03 10.34 -7.82
CA MET A 149 4.16 11.04 -8.75
C MET A 149 3.67 12.40 -8.21
N TRP A 150 3.48 12.50 -6.90
CA TRP A 150 3.09 13.73 -6.22
C TRP A 150 4.24 14.20 -5.34
N ARG A 151 4.76 15.37 -5.65
CA ARG A 151 5.95 15.97 -4.98
C ARG A 151 5.90 15.98 -3.47
N ASP A 152 4.72 16.17 -2.93
CA ASP A 152 4.52 16.36 -1.50
C ASP A 152 4.35 15.06 -0.73
N THR A 153 4.51 13.90 -1.38
CA THR A 153 4.42 12.60 -0.72
C THR A 153 5.77 11.96 -0.45
N GLN A 154 5.84 11.19 0.61
CA GLN A 154 7.01 10.40 0.99
C GLN A 154 6.82 8.90 0.76
N LEU A 155 5.57 8.42 0.62
CA LEU A 155 5.25 7.02 0.61
C LEU A 155 4.23 6.67 -0.47
N GLU A 156 4.54 5.60 -1.21
CA GLU A 156 3.59 4.85 -2.01
C GLU A 156 3.70 3.37 -1.64
N VAL A 157 2.57 2.66 -1.60
CA VAL A 157 2.55 1.22 -1.27
C VAL A 157 1.61 0.50 -2.22
N ASP A 158 2.06 -0.62 -2.77
CA ASP A 158 1.22 -1.58 -3.46
C ASP A 158 1.30 -2.97 -2.83
N MET A 159 0.32 -3.80 -3.10
CA MET A 159 0.18 -5.12 -2.48
C MET A 159 -0.38 -6.14 -3.47
N ILE A 160 -0.08 -7.41 -3.19
CA ILE A 160 -0.77 -8.54 -3.78
C ILE A 160 -1.36 -9.37 -2.64
N CYS A 161 -2.65 -9.69 -2.75
CA CYS A 161 -3.34 -10.61 -1.86
C CYS A 161 -3.80 -11.85 -2.63
N PHE A 162 -4.07 -12.91 -1.91
CA PHE A 162 -4.64 -14.12 -2.45
C PHE A 162 -5.87 -14.52 -1.63
N ASP A 163 -7.03 -14.46 -2.26
CA ASP A 163 -8.30 -14.90 -1.70
C ASP A 163 -8.39 -16.42 -1.82
N ASP A 164 -7.91 -17.11 -0.81
CA ASP A 164 -8.04 -18.55 -0.68
C ASP A 164 -9.00 -18.87 0.47
N ASP A 165 -10.05 -19.62 0.19
CA ASP A 165 -10.97 -20.14 1.21
C ASP A 165 -10.30 -21.21 2.12
N HIS A 166 -9.01 -21.47 1.94
CA HIS A 166 -8.22 -22.44 2.68
C HIS A 166 -7.38 -21.74 3.75
N GLU A 167 -7.30 -22.34 4.94
CA GLU A 167 -6.42 -21.86 6.00
C GLU A 167 -4.99 -21.69 5.50
N THR A 168 -4.49 -20.47 5.54
CA THR A 168 -3.10 -20.17 5.19
C THR A 168 -2.18 -20.88 6.18
N LYS A 169 -1.39 -21.84 5.69
CA LYS A 169 -0.34 -22.45 6.50
C LYS A 169 0.76 -21.42 6.69
N THR A 170 0.79 -20.77 7.82
CA THR A 170 1.92 -19.91 8.20
C THR A 170 3.14 -20.80 8.46
N TYR A 171 4.12 -20.73 7.59
CA TYR A 171 5.45 -21.24 7.92
C TYR A 171 6.09 -20.25 8.88
N GLY A 172 6.29 -20.65 10.13
CA GLY A 172 6.96 -19.82 11.10
C GLY A 172 8.33 -19.39 10.58
N VAL A 173 8.59 -18.08 10.59
CA VAL A 173 9.95 -17.59 10.41
C VAL A 173 10.72 -17.98 11.66
N PRO A 174 11.85 -18.72 11.57
CA PRO A 174 12.67 -19.01 12.75
C PRO A 174 13.07 -17.69 13.41
N SER A 175 12.81 -17.58 14.70
CA SER A 175 13.25 -16.49 15.56
C SER A 175 14.76 -16.40 15.67
#